data_75b2efe5bef427e9ee1e14eb1e8c5bc3
#
_entry.id   75b2efe5bef427e9ee1e14eb1e8c5bc3
#
_cell.length_a   1.000
_cell.length_b   1.000
_cell.length_c   1.000
_cell.angle_alpha   90.00
_cell.angle_beta   90.00
_cell.angle_gamma   90.00
#
_symmetry.space_group_name_H-M   'P 1'
#
loop_
_entity.id
_entity.type
_entity.pdbx_description
1 polymer ?
#
loop_
_entity_poly.entity_id
_entity_poly.type
_entity_poly.pdbx_seq_one_letter_code
_entity_poly.pdbx_strand_id
1 'polypeptide(L)'
;MAIIKASNLVKKYKNPENKSKIFNAVDGIPLSINSGEIFGILGPNGAGKTTTLEMLEGLKDIDEGLALINSIDVTSNPYEVKKLIGVQLQANEYFDNMTLVELLKLFLALYNSSNDPLDLLKKVKLEDKANANANELSGGQKQRFSIASALVNNPLVLFLDEPTTGLDPQAKRNIWDLVLELNRTGMTIVLTTHNMEEAEFLCHRIAIMDHGKIIAEDSPKNLIMEHAPNKIREIKYGNMEDVFIALTGHGLRD
;
A
#
# COMPACT_ATOMS: atom_id res chain seq x y z
N MET A 1 -2.71 -17.17 11.05
CA MET A 1 -2.87 -16.46 12.33
C MET A 1 -2.92 -14.96 12.03
N ALA A 2 -3.85 -14.21 12.64
CA ALA A 2 -3.96 -12.78 12.36
C ALA A 2 -2.76 -12.00 12.91
N ILE A 3 -2.07 -11.27 12.01
CA ILE A 3 -0.93 -10.41 12.35
C ILE A 3 -1.39 -8.98 12.67
N ILE A 4 -2.49 -8.52 12.03
CA ILE A 4 -3.14 -7.25 12.35
C ILE A 4 -4.52 -7.55 12.89
N LYS A 5 -4.87 -6.91 13.99
CA LYS A 5 -6.22 -6.93 14.56
C LYS A 5 -6.62 -5.52 14.93
N ALA A 6 -7.77 -5.09 14.45
CA ALA A 6 -8.36 -3.82 14.85
C ALA A 6 -9.81 -4.04 15.25
N SER A 7 -10.25 -3.34 16.26
CA SER A 7 -11.62 -3.39 16.76
C SER A 7 -12.15 -1.98 16.98
N ASN A 8 -13.30 -1.72 16.38
CA ASN A 8 -14.07 -0.47 16.55
C ASN A 8 -13.23 0.80 16.32
N LEU A 9 -12.39 0.80 15.26
CA LEU A 9 -11.56 1.98 14.94
C LEU A 9 -12.43 3.17 14.58
N VAL A 10 -12.21 4.29 15.26
CA VAL A 10 -12.90 5.57 14.97
C VAL A 10 -11.86 6.68 14.83
N LYS A 11 -12.06 7.51 13.78
CA LYS A 11 -11.33 8.77 13.59
C LYS A 11 -12.28 9.90 13.26
N LYS A 12 -12.20 10.97 14.04
CA LYS A 12 -13.08 12.13 13.96
C LYS A 12 -12.33 13.36 13.46
N TYR A 13 -12.94 14.09 12.54
CA TYR A 13 -12.43 15.37 12.06
C TYR A 13 -13.50 16.46 12.17
N LYS A 14 -13.04 17.70 12.33
CA LYS A 14 -13.90 18.87 12.17
C LYS A 14 -14.25 19.07 10.70
N ASN A 15 -15.52 19.34 10.41
CA ASN A 15 -15.94 19.62 9.05
C ASN A 15 -15.26 20.90 8.53
N PRO A 16 -14.59 20.89 7.35
CA PRO A 16 -13.90 22.05 6.80
C PRO A 16 -14.84 23.25 6.57
N GLU A 17 -16.09 22.98 6.13
CA GLU A 17 -17.08 24.01 5.82
C GLU A 17 -17.81 24.52 7.06
N ASN A 18 -17.92 23.70 8.10
CA ASN A 18 -18.54 24.05 9.36
C ASN A 18 -17.78 23.46 10.54
N LYS A 19 -16.84 24.23 11.08
CA LYS A 19 -15.96 23.81 12.19
C LYS A 19 -16.69 23.40 13.48
N SER A 20 -17.98 23.71 13.60
CA SER A 20 -18.83 23.26 14.72
C SER A 20 -19.34 21.83 14.55
N LYS A 21 -19.28 21.28 13.31
CA LYS A 21 -19.69 19.90 13.03
C LYS A 21 -18.46 18.98 13.00
N ILE A 22 -18.61 17.84 13.63
CA ILE A 22 -17.65 16.73 13.59
C ILE A 22 -18.21 15.66 12.67
N PHE A 23 -17.37 15.01 11.90
CA PHE A 23 -17.72 13.83 11.13
C PHE A 23 -16.71 12.70 11.40
N ASN A 24 -17.15 11.46 11.29
CA ASN A 24 -16.30 10.29 11.40
C ASN A 24 -15.71 9.97 10.02
N ALA A 25 -14.39 10.17 9.84
CA ALA A 25 -13.69 9.71 8.65
C ALA A 25 -13.50 8.18 8.65
N VAL A 26 -13.45 7.60 9.85
CA VAL A 26 -13.47 6.16 10.12
C VAL A 26 -14.49 5.95 11.23
N ASP A 27 -15.41 5.01 11.05
CA ASP A 27 -16.59 4.85 11.89
C ASP A 27 -16.80 3.39 12.31
N GLY A 28 -16.10 2.98 13.36
CA GLY A 28 -16.27 1.69 14.00
C GLY A 28 -15.73 0.49 13.20
N ILE A 29 -14.61 0.64 12.51
CA ILE A 29 -14.06 -0.41 11.62
C ILE A 29 -13.44 -1.55 12.43
N PRO A 30 -13.88 -2.81 12.21
CA PRO A 30 -13.15 -4.00 12.60
C PRO A 30 -12.24 -4.46 11.44
N LEU A 31 -11.01 -4.92 11.73
CA LEU A 31 -10.13 -5.55 10.74
C LEU A 31 -9.39 -6.74 11.35
N SER A 32 -9.24 -7.80 10.56
CA SER A 32 -8.43 -8.97 10.93
C SER A 32 -7.67 -9.46 9.71
N ILE A 33 -6.34 -9.25 9.67
CA ILE A 33 -5.48 -9.58 8.52
C ILE A 33 -4.51 -10.66 8.93
N ASN A 34 -4.41 -11.72 8.12
CA ASN A 34 -3.55 -12.86 8.41
C ASN A 34 -2.11 -12.63 7.96
N SER A 35 -1.17 -13.32 8.62
CA SER A 35 0.24 -13.31 8.20
C SER A 35 0.37 -13.89 6.79
N GLY A 36 1.17 -13.22 5.92
CA GLY A 36 1.39 -13.60 4.54
C GLY A 36 0.22 -13.28 3.60
N GLU A 37 -0.79 -12.54 4.07
CA GLU A 37 -1.94 -12.12 3.26
C GLU A 37 -1.63 -10.81 2.50
N ILE A 38 -2.12 -10.68 1.25
CA ILE A 38 -2.29 -9.39 0.59
C ILE A 38 -3.73 -8.96 0.84
N PHE A 39 -3.92 -7.91 1.62
CA PHE A 39 -5.22 -7.37 2.01
C PHE A 39 -5.42 -5.99 1.39
N GLY A 40 -6.53 -5.80 0.68
CA GLY A 40 -6.89 -4.54 0.04
C GLY A 40 -7.97 -3.78 0.80
N ILE A 41 -7.82 -2.46 0.90
CA ILE A 41 -8.90 -1.56 1.29
C ILE A 41 -9.32 -0.79 0.03
N LEU A 42 -10.45 -1.19 -0.55
CA LEU A 42 -10.99 -0.64 -1.81
C LEU A 42 -12.09 0.36 -1.51
N GLY A 43 -12.08 1.50 -2.17
CA GLY A 43 -13.16 2.47 -2.06
C GLY A 43 -12.88 3.79 -2.77
N PRO A 44 -13.88 4.67 -2.91
CA PRO A 44 -13.70 5.97 -3.54
C PRO A 44 -12.78 6.90 -2.74
N ASN A 45 -12.40 8.01 -3.35
CA ASN A 45 -11.68 9.06 -2.63
C ASN A 45 -12.58 9.63 -1.52
N GLY A 46 -12.00 9.84 -0.33
CA GLY A 46 -12.73 10.30 0.85
C GLY A 46 -13.47 9.18 1.61
N ALA A 47 -13.38 7.90 1.20
CA ALA A 47 -13.99 6.79 1.93
C ALA A 47 -13.37 6.53 3.32
N GLY A 48 -12.17 7.08 3.60
CA GLY A 48 -11.45 6.87 4.86
C GLY A 48 -10.28 5.87 4.77
N LYS A 49 -9.93 5.39 3.57
CA LYS A 49 -8.88 4.37 3.33
C LYS A 49 -7.52 4.77 3.92
N THR A 50 -6.96 5.90 3.44
CA THR A 50 -5.68 6.44 3.93
C THR A 50 -5.71 6.69 5.43
N THR A 51 -6.80 7.27 5.97
CA THR A 51 -6.95 7.48 7.41
C THR A 51 -6.91 6.17 8.20
N THR A 52 -7.56 5.12 7.70
CA THR A 52 -7.51 3.78 8.31
C THR A 52 -6.09 3.23 8.30
N LEU A 53 -5.39 3.36 7.16
CA LEU A 53 -4.01 2.90 7.01
C LEU A 53 -3.10 3.64 7.99
N GLU A 54 -3.14 4.97 8.01
CA GLU A 54 -2.32 5.81 8.89
C GLU A 54 -2.57 5.56 10.40
N MET A 55 -3.79 5.17 10.80
CA MET A 55 -4.05 4.71 12.18
C MET A 55 -3.36 3.38 12.47
N LEU A 56 -3.38 2.41 11.54
CA LEU A 56 -2.68 1.14 11.69
C LEU A 56 -1.17 1.32 11.71
N GLU A 57 -0.64 2.27 10.98
CA GLU A 57 0.79 2.63 10.92
C GLU A 57 1.28 3.39 12.16
N GLY A 58 0.35 3.87 13.01
CA GLY A 58 0.68 4.74 14.14
C GLY A 58 1.14 6.15 13.70
N LEU A 59 0.73 6.59 12.53
CA LEU A 59 0.93 7.96 12.02
C LEU A 59 -0.22 8.88 12.40
N LYS A 60 -1.38 8.32 12.73
CA LYS A 60 -2.55 9.05 13.24
C LYS A 60 -3.08 8.42 14.52
N ASP A 61 -3.45 9.28 15.45
CA ASP A 61 -4.09 8.86 16.69
C ASP A 61 -5.44 8.21 16.41
N ILE A 62 -5.72 7.14 17.13
CA ILE A 62 -7.02 6.45 17.17
C ILE A 62 -7.87 7.17 18.22
N ASP A 63 -9.04 7.70 17.83
CA ASP A 63 -9.92 8.41 18.77
C ASP A 63 -10.74 7.43 19.63
N GLU A 64 -11.16 6.28 19.04
CA GLU A 64 -11.82 5.18 19.76
C GLU A 64 -11.41 3.85 19.12
N GLY A 65 -11.38 2.79 19.91
CA GLY A 65 -11.04 1.44 19.45
C GLY A 65 -9.60 1.04 19.76
N LEU A 66 -9.17 -0.06 19.16
CA LEU A 66 -7.85 -0.67 19.38
C LEU A 66 -7.28 -1.20 18.07
N ALA A 67 -5.99 -0.99 17.84
CA ALA A 67 -5.24 -1.64 16.76
C ALA A 67 -4.01 -2.37 17.33
N LEU A 68 -3.83 -3.62 16.92
CA LEU A 68 -2.69 -4.46 17.29
C LEU A 68 -1.96 -4.92 16.02
N ILE A 69 -0.64 -4.80 16.01
CA ILE A 69 0.24 -5.42 15.00
C ILE A 69 1.16 -6.40 15.72
N ASN A 70 1.13 -7.65 15.31
CA ASN A 70 1.86 -8.74 15.98
C ASN A 70 1.63 -8.76 17.49
N SER A 71 0.39 -8.53 17.93
CA SER A 71 -0.04 -8.42 19.33
C SER A 71 0.50 -7.20 20.09
N ILE A 72 1.13 -6.25 19.42
CA ILE A 72 1.62 -4.99 20.01
C ILE A 72 0.60 -3.90 19.70
N ASP A 73 0.17 -3.19 20.74
CA ASP A 73 -0.76 -2.06 20.60
C ASP A 73 -0.08 -0.87 19.94
N VAL A 74 -0.66 -0.42 18.82
CA VAL A 74 -0.15 0.67 17.98
C VAL A 74 -0.09 2.00 18.75
N THR A 75 -1.07 2.26 19.61
CA THR A 75 -1.17 3.53 20.35
C THR A 75 -0.21 3.57 21.53
N SER A 76 -0.14 2.47 22.29
CA SER A 76 0.69 2.40 23.50
C SER A 76 2.16 2.17 23.22
N ASN A 77 2.48 1.49 22.09
CA ASN A 77 3.84 1.09 21.73
C ASN A 77 4.21 1.43 20.29
N PRO A 78 4.03 2.69 19.83
CA PRO A 78 4.21 3.05 18.41
C PRO A 78 5.64 2.82 17.93
N TYR A 79 6.64 2.96 18.81
CA TYR A 79 8.04 2.74 18.44
C TYR A 79 8.35 1.28 18.13
N GLU A 80 7.80 0.34 18.90
CA GLU A 80 7.98 -1.10 18.64
C GLU A 80 7.22 -1.53 17.38
N VAL A 81 6.04 -0.97 17.13
CA VAL A 81 5.28 -1.21 15.90
C VAL A 81 6.05 -0.73 14.67
N LYS A 82 6.66 0.46 14.70
CA LYS A 82 7.47 1.01 13.60
C LYS A 82 8.65 0.12 13.19
N LYS A 83 9.17 -0.71 14.10
CA LYS A 83 10.21 -1.68 13.77
C LYS A 83 9.69 -2.87 12.96
N LEU A 84 8.40 -3.15 13.03
CA LEU A 84 7.75 -4.31 12.41
C LEU A 84 7.09 -3.99 11.08
N ILE A 85 6.92 -2.71 10.75
CA ILE A 85 6.20 -2.27 9.56
C ILE A 85 7.13 -1.52 8.61
N GLY A 86 6.83 -1.63 7.33
CA GLY A 86 7.33 -0.75 6.28
C GLY A 86 6.16 0.06 5.73
N VAL A 87 6.37 1.34 5.47
CA VAL A 87 5.31 2.24 5.01
C VAL A 87 5.77 2.93 3.73
N GLN A 88 4.99 2.77 2.67
CA GLN A 88 5.11 3.54 1.45
C GLN A 88 3.99 4.58 1.45
N LEU A 89 4.35 5.84 1.57
CA LEU A 89 3.43 6.97 1.55
C LEU A 89 3.04 7.36 0.11
N GLN A 90 1.85 7.95 -0.05
CA GLN A 90 1.36 8.42 -1.35
C GLN A 90 2.26 9.48 -2.00
N ALA A 91 2.85 10.37 -1.20
CA ALA A 91 3.82 11.35 -1.65
C ALA A 91 5.14 11.19 -0.89
N ASN A 92 6.23 11.08 -1.63
CA ASN A 92 7.57 10.99 -1.08
C ASN A 92 8.44 12.10 -1.65
N GLU A 93 9.02 12.88 -0.75
CA GLU A 93 10.08 13.83 -1.06
C GLU A 93 11.40 13.26 -0.52
N TYR A 94 12.42 13.29 -1.34
CA TYR A 94 13.76 12.83 -0.96
C TYR A 94 14.71 14.01 -0.93
N PHE A 95 15.80 13.86 -0.17
CA PHE A 95 16.84 14.88 -0.11
C PHE A 95 17.45 15.08 -1.49
N ASP A 96 17.49 16.31 -1.95
CA ASP A 96 18.20 16.69 -3.16
C ASP A 96 19.70 16.37 -3.02
N ASN A 97 20.34 16.05 -4.15
CA ASN A 97 21.76 15.75 -4.23
C ASN A 97 22.26 14.50 -3.48
N MET A 98 21.34 13.60 -3.08
CA MET A 98 21.69 12.27 -2.59
C MET A 98 21.33 11.22 -3.63
N THR A 99 22.25 10.28 -3.84
CA THR A 99 22.01 9.10 -4.68
C THR A 99 21.08 8.11 -3.98
N LEU A 100 20.46 7.18 -4.75
CA LEU A 100 19.59 6.16 -4.18
C LEU A 100 20.29 5.31 -3.10
N VAL A 101 21.55 4.96 -3.34
CA VAL A 101 22.37 4.23 -2.35
C VAL A 101 22.59 5.05 -1.08
N GLU A 102 22.88 6.35 -1.19
CA GLU A 102 23.10 7.22 -0.03
C GLU A 102 21.81 7.40 0.78
N LEU A 103 20.67 7.58 0.11
CA LEU A 103 19.37 7.65 0.76
C LEU A 103 19.05 6.34 1.51
N LEU A 104 19.27 5.18 0.88
CA LEU A 104 19.06 3.90 1.57
C LEU A 104 20.02 3.71 2.75
N LYS A 105 21.28 4.09 2.63
CA LYS A 105 22.25 4.07 3.75
C LYS A 105 21.77 4.93 4.91
N LEU A 106 21.23 6.11 4.63
CA LEU A 106 20.65 6.98 5.64
C LEU A 106 19.48 6.29 6.35
N PHE A 107 18.52 5.73 5.60
CA PHE A 107 17.38 5.04 6.18
C PHE A 107 17.80 3.79 6.97
N LEU A 108 18.73 3.00 6.46
CA LEU A 108 19.29 1.84 7.18
C LEU A 108 19.91 2.25 8.50
N ALA A 109 20.65 3.37 8.54
CA ALA A 109 21.25 3.90 9.78
C ALA A 109 20.18 4.33 10.80
N LEU A 110 19.09 4.96 10.35
CA LEU A 110 17.97 5.36 11.23
C LEU A 110 17.28 4.18 11.89
N TYR A 111 17.22 3.04 11.20
CA TYR A 111 16.63 1.80 11.75
C TYR A 111 17.64 0.86 12.41
N ASN A 112 18.93 1.21 12.45
CA ASN A 112 20.04 0.33 12.85
C ASN A 112 20.00 -1.02 12.10
N SER A 113 19.64 -0.98 10.82
CA SER A 113 19.53 -2.16 9.97
C SER A 113 20.88 -2.48 9.32
N SER A 114 21.21 -3.77 9.22
CA SER A 114 22.42 -4.28 8.57
C SER A 114 22.21 -4.69 7.12
N ASN A 115 21.04 -4.40 6.52
CA ASN A 115 20.77 -4.72 5.14
C ASN A 115 21.73 -3.99 4.18
N ASP A 116 22.02 -4.62 3.05
CA ASP A 116 22.78 -3.97 1.98
C ASP A 116 21.85 -3.09 1.13
N PRO A 117 22.16 -1.79 0.93
CA PRO A 117 21.37 -0.92 0.07
C PRO A 117 21.30 -1.42 -1.37
N LEU A 118 22.34 -2.09 -1.89
CA LEU A 118 22.32 -2.65 -3.25
C LEU A 118 21.36 -3.85 -3.36
N ASP A 119 21.25 -4.67 -2.32
CA ASP A 119 20.28 -5.76 -2.29
C ASP A 119 18.84 -5.23 -2.23
N LEU A 120 18.60 -4.13 -1.53
CA LEU A 120 17.29 -3.47 -1.54
C LEU A 120 16.94 -2.91 -2.93
N LEU A 121 17.91 -2.25 -3.60
CA LEU A 121 17.70 -1.78 -4.97
C LEU A 121 17.47 -2.93 -5.95
N LYS A 122 18.17 -4.03 -5.81
CA LYS A 122 17.96 -5.23 -6.62
C LYS A 122 16.57 -5.83 -6.45
N LYS A 123 16.06 -5.90 -5.21
CA LYS A 123 14.68 -6.37 -4.93
C LYS A 123 13.63 -5.57 -5.72
N VAL A 124 13.86 -4.28 -5.94
CA VAL A 124 12.95 -3.40 -6.68
C VAL A 124 13.38 -3.13 -8.12
N LYS A 125 14.40 -3.85 -8.64
CA LYS A 125 14.92 -3.73 -10.01
C LYS A 125 15.40 -2.30 -10.35
N LEU A 126 16.19 -1.71 -9.44
CA LEU A 126 16.81 -0.37 -9.56
C LEU A 126 18.31 -0.38 -9.29
N GLU A 127 18.99 -1.55 -9.38
CA GLU A 127 20.42 -1.67 -9.15
C GLU A 127 21.26 -0.86 -10.14
N ASP A 128 20.78 -0.72 -11.37
CA ASP A 128 21.42 0.11 -12.42
C ASP A 128 21.32 1.61 -12.15
N LYS A 129 20.43 2.02 -11.25
CA LYS A 129 20.19 3.40 -10.83
C LYS A 129 20.80 3.76 -9.47
N ALA A 130 21.63 2.89 -8.91
CA ALA A 130 22.20 3.06 -7.57
C ALA A 130 22.84 4.43 -7.32
N ASN A 131 23.51 4.99 -8.34
CA ASN A 131 24.19 6.28 -8.29
C ASN A 131 23.37 7.44 -8.88
N ALA A 132 22.12 7.21 -9.30
CA ALA A 132 21.22 8.27 -9.75
C ALA A 132 20.59 9.00 -8.57
N ASN A 133 20.20 10.27 -8.78
CA ASN A 133 19.40 11.02 -7.82
C ASN A 133 17.91 10.64 -7.94
N ALA A 134 17.18 10.74 -6.85
CA ALA A 134 15.75 10.43 -6.84
C ALA A 134 14.93 11.29 -7.84
N ASN A 135 15.37 12.50 -8.11
CA ASN A 135 14.72 13.43 -9.06
C ASN A 135 14.87 12.99 -10.53
N GLU A 136 15.86 12.15 -10.84
CA GLU A 136 16.13 11.63 -12.19
C GLU A 136 15.28 10.40 -12.53
N LEU A 137 14.51 9.89 -11.57
CA LEU A 137 13.68 8.70 -11.73
C LEU A 137 12.35 9.03 -12.39
N SER A 138 11.87 8.14 -13.28
CA SER A 138 10.48 8.14 -13.75
C SER A 138 9.49 7.88 -12.59
N GLY A 139 8.19 8.16 -12.79
CA GLY A 139 7.17 7.93 -11.79
C GLY A 139 7.17 6.49 -11.25
N GLY A 140 7.22 5.51 -12.14
CA GLY A 140 7.28 4.10 -11.74
C GLY A 140 8.58 3.70 -11.04
N GLN A 141 9.70 4.33 -11.39
CA GLN A 141 10.98 4.13 -10.69
C GLN A 141 10.95 4.75 -9.29
N LYS A 142 10.39 5.97 -9.14
CA LYS A 142 10.19 6.62 -7.83
C LYS A 142 9.34 5.74 -6.93
N GLN A 143 8.26 5.17 -7.47
CA GLN A 143 7.39 4.28 -6.72
C GLN A 143 8.10 3.01 -6.25
N ARG A 144 8.89 2.37 -7.12
CA ARG A 144 9.72 1.21 -6.74
C ARG A 144 10.76 1.58 -5.68
N PHE A 145 11.38 2.75 -5.79
CA PHE A 145 12.34 3.23 -4.78
C PHE A 145 11.65 3.51 -3.44
N SER A 146 10.44 4.05 -3.44
CA SER A 146 9.64 4.22 -2.23
C SER A 146 9.38 2.89 -1.51
N ILE A 147 9.05 1.84 -2.29
CA ILE A 147 8.92 0.49 -1.73
C ILE A 147 10.27 -0.01 -1.17
N ALA A 148 11.41 0.19 -1.86
CA ALA A 148 12.72 -0.18 -1.33
C ALA A 148 13.02 0.51 0.00
N SER A 149 12.67 1.80 0.12
CA SER A 149 12.82 2.56 1.36
C SER A 149 11.97 2.01 2.51
N ALA A 150 10.78 1.49 2.20
CA ALA A 150 9.92 0.83 3.18
C ALA A 150 10.40 -0.57 3.61
N LEU A 151 11.37 -1.15 2.89
CA LEU A 151 11.91 -2.48 3.20
C LEU A 151 13.19 -2.47 4.06
N VAL A 152 13.69 -1.29 4.44
CA VAL A 152 15.01 -1.13 5.09
C VAL A 152 15.13 -1.87 6.44
N ASN A 153 14.04 -2.03 7.16
CA ASN A 153 13.99 -2.68 8.48
C ASN A 153 13.52 -4.15 8.43
N ASN A 154 13.43 -4.78 7.26
CA ASN A 154 12.86 -6.13 7.08
C ASN A 154 11.47 -6.29 7.73
N PRO A 155 10.49 -5.50 7.30
CA PRO A 155 9.19 -5.45 7.96
C PRO A 155 8.43 -6.78 7.85
N LEU A 156 7.60 -7.06 8.87
CA LEU A 156 6.62 -8.16 8.83
C LEU A 156 5.39 -7.77 8.03
N VAL A 157 5.06 -6.48 8.01
CA VAL A 157 3.91 -5.91 7.30
C VAL A 157 4.37 -4.73 6.47
N LEU A 158 4.04 -4.73 5.19
CA LEU A 158 4.25 -3.61 4.27
C LEU A 158 2.92 -2.93 3.99
N PHE A 159 2.84 -1.64 4.28
CA PHE A 159 1.71 -0.79 3.96
C PHE A 159 1.99 0.00 2.68
N LEU A 160 1.02 0.01 1.76
CA LEU A 160 1.10 0.67 0.46
C LEU A 160 -0.14 1.54 0.26
N ASP A 161 0.03 2.86 0.29
CA ASP A 161 -1.09 3.78 0.05
C ASP A 161 -1.18 4.15 -1.43
N GLU A 162 -2.20 3.62 -2.12
CA GLU A 162 -2.47 3.82 -3.54
C GLU A 162 -1.22 3.64 -4.45
N PRO A 163 -0.55 2.46 -4.42
CA PRO A 163 0.79 2.27 -4.96
C PRO A 163 0.91 2.46 -6.47
N THR A 164 -0.19 2.46 -7.23
CA THR A 164 -0.16 2.59 -8.69
C THR A 164 -0.86 3.82 -9.23
N THR A 165 -1.30 4.72 -8.34
CA THR A 165 -1.98 5.95 -8.75
C THR A 165 -1.06 6.85 -9.58
N GLY A 166 -1.55 7.30 -10.75
CA GLY A 166 -0.81 8.18 -11.66
C GLY A 166 0.25 7.48 -12.52
N LEU A 167 0.38 6.15 -12.43
CA LEU A 167 1.33 5.39 -13.25
C LEU A 167 0.71 4.95 -14.57
N ASP A 168 1.56 4.84 -15.60
CA ASP A 168 1.21 4.20 -16.86
C ASP A 168 0.96 2.69 -16.67
N PRO A 169 0.29 2.01 -17.62
CA PRO A 169 -0.07 0.61 -17.47
C PRO A 169 1.11 -0.35 -17.28
N GLN A 170 2.24 -0.07 -17.93
CA GLN A 170 3.42 -0.91 -17.77
C GLN A 170 4.04 -0.73 -16.38
N ALA A 171 4.14 0.50 -15.89
CA ALA A 171 4.62 0.79 -14.55
C ALA A 171 3.71 0.16 -13.48
N LYS A 172 2.37 0.19 -13.66
CA LYS A 172 1.42 -0.50 -12.78
C LYS A 172 1.71 -2.00 -12.70
N ARG A 173 1.84 -2.66 -13.86
CA ARG A 173 2.14 -4.11 -13.91
C ARG A 173 3.46 -4.42 -13.20
N ASN A 174 4.50 -3.60 -13.39
CA ASN A 174 5.78 -3.76 -12.70
C ASN A 174 5.65 -3.66 -11.17
N ILE A 175 4.78 -2.77 -10.66
CA ILE A 175 4.49 -2.67 -9.22
C ILE A 175 3.70 -3.89 -8.75
N TRP A 176 2.69 -4.36 -9.50
CA TRP A 176 1.93 -5.55 -9.16
C TRP A 176 2.83 -6.79 -9.06
N ASP A 177 3.71 -6.99 -10.03
CA ASP A 177 4.68 -8.09 -10.00
C ASP A 177 5.59 -8.01 -8.77
N LEU A 178 6.08 -6.81 -8.44
CA LEU A 178 6.89 -6.58 -7.26
C LEU A 178 6.14 -6.90 -5.96
N VAL A 179 4.88 -6.47 -5.84
CA VAL A 179 4.02 -6.78 -4.68
C VAL A 179 3.84 -8.30 -4.53
N LEU A 180 3.58 -9.01 -5.63
CA LEU A 180 3.46 -10.48 -5.61
C LEU A 180 4.80 -11.16 -5.26
N GLU A 181 5.92 -10.68 -5.81
CA GLU A 181 7.26 -11.19 -5.48
C GLU A 181 7.56 -11.04 -3.98
N LEU A 182 7.28 -9.86 -3.39
CA LEU A 182 7.45 -9.60 -1.97
C LEU A 182 6.53 -10.48 -1.10
N ASN A 183 5.28 -10.65 -1.48
CA ASN A 183 4.34 -11.51 -0.74
C ASN A 183 4.78 -12.99 -0.75
N ARG A 184 5.34 -13.50 -1.86
CA ARG A 184 5.87 -14.88 -1.95
C ARG A 184 6.99 -15.17 -0.95
N THR A 185 7.67 -14.14 -0.43
CA THR A 185 8.65 -14.29 0.65
C THR A 185 8.02 -14.46 2.04
N GLY A 186 6.69 -14.44 2.14
CA GLY A 186 5.92 -14.53 3.38
C GLY A 186 5.52 -13.17 3.97
N MET A 187 5.84 -12.05 3.30
CA MET A 187 5.50 -10.71 3.75
C MET A 187 4.00 -10.48 3.71
N THR A 188 3.45 -9.91 4.76
CA THR A 188 2.05 -9.43 4.77
C THR A 188 2.01 -8.06 4.11
N ILE A 189 1.05 -7.85 3.22
CA ILE A 189 0.91 -6.57 2.50
C ILE A 189 -0.51 -6.04 2.71
N VAL A 190 -0.61 -4.79 3.11
CA VAL A 190 -1.88 -4.07 3.22
C VAL A 190 -1.82 -2.89 2.25
N LEU A 191 -2.76 -2.85 1.31
CA LEU A 191 -2.79 -1.76 0.35
C LEU A 191 -4.14 -1.06 0.32
N THR A 192 -4.12 0.23 0.03
CA THR A 192 -5.31 0.97 -0.34
C THR A 192 -5.36 1.16 -1.84
N THR A 193 -6.55 1.15 -2.40
CA THR A 193 -6.74 1.45 -3.82
C THR A 193 -8.16 1.92 -4.12
N HIS A 194 -8.32 2.66 -5.18
CA HIS A 194 -9.61 2.91 -5.83
C HIS A 194 -9.72 2.17 -7.18
N ASN A 195 -8.67 1.44 -7.57
CA ASN A 195 -8.62 0.65 -8.80
C ASN A 195 -9.09 -0.78 -8.54
N MET A 196 -10.24 -1.13 -9.12
CA MET A 196 -10.89 -2.44 -8.95
C MET A 196 -10.07 -3.57 -9.56
N GLU A 197 -9.38 -3.31 -10.68
CA GLU A 197 -8.52 -4.31 -11.34
C GLU A 197 -7.31 -4.65 -10.45
N GLU A 198 -6.68 -3.66 -9.82
CA GLU A 198 -5.61 -3.86 -8.87
C GLU A 198 -6.05 -4.70 -7.67
N ALA A 199 -7.20 -4.35 -7.08
CA ALA A 199 -7.75 -5.08 -5.95
C ALA A 199 -8.07 -6.53 -6.33
N GLU A 200 -8.70 -6.76 -7.49
CA GLU A 200 -9.03 -8.10 -7.99
C GLU A 200 -7.78 -8.93 -8.31
N PHE A 201 -6.72 -8.30 -8.85
CA PHE A 201 -5.52 -9.00 -9.29
C PHE A 201 -4.57 -9.35 -8.14
N LEU A 202 -4.40 -8.45 -7.16
CA LEU A 202 -3.41 -8.59 -6.10
C LEU A 202 -3.95 -9.23 -4.83
N CYS A 203 -5.19 -8.87 -4.43
CA CYS A 203 -5.64 -9.11 -3.07
C CYS A 203 -6.22 -10.51 -2.87
N HIS A 204 -5.82 -11.17 -1.78
CA HIS A 204 -6.46 -12.39 -1.31
C HIS A 204 -7.84 -12.09 -0.70
N ARG A 205 -7.96 -10.98 0.04
CA ARG A 205 -9.20 -10.44 0.60
C ARG A 205 -9.22 -8.92 0.43
N ILE A 206 -10.44 -8.39 0.31
CA ILE A 206 -10.71 -6.96 0.12
C ILE A 206 -11.77 -6.54 1.12
N ALA A 207 -11.52 -5.44 1.83
CA ALA A 207 -12.54 -4.67 2.52
C ALA A 207 -13.00 -3.54 1.59
N ILE A 208 -14.27 -3.54 1.21
CA ILE A 208 -14.89 -2.43 0.47
C ILE A 208 -15.30 -1.38 1.47
N MET A 209 -14.75 -0.19 1.33
CA MET A 209 -14.95 0.91 2.27
C MET A 209 -15.70 2.07 1.62
N ASP A 210 -16.74 2.57 2.28
CA ASP A 210 -17.46 3.76 1.89
C ASP A 210 -17.94 4.54 3.13
N HIS A 211 -17.89 5.87 3.05
CA HIS A 211 -18.32 6.77 4.14
C HIS A 211 -17.81 6.37 5.53
N GLY A 212 -16.53 5.98 5.62
CA GLY A 212 -15.86 5.62 6.87
C GLY A 212 -16.19 4.21 7.38
N LYS A 213 -16.94 3.39 6.66
CA LYS A 213 -17.37 2.04 7.08
C LYS A 213 -16.93 0.98 6.10
N ILE A 214 -16.66 -0.22 6.59
CA ILE A 214 -16.55 -1.42 5.75
C ILE A 214 -17.96 -1.90 5.45
N ILE A 215 -18.30 -1.96 4.16
CA ILE A 215 -19.63 -2.39 3.68
C ILE A 215 -19.64 -3.85 3.23
N ALA A 216 -18.49 -4.40 2.85
CA ALA A 216 -18.32 -5.82 2.54
C ALA A 216 -16.83 -6.20 2.70
N GLU A 217 -16.57 -7.46 3.08
CA GLU A 217 -15.21 -7.99 3.21
C GLU A 217 -15.19 -9.47 2.85
N ASP A 218 -14.51 -9.82 1.78
CA ASP A 218 -14.23 -11.22 1.38
C ASP A 218 -13.16 -11.26 0.28
N SER A 219 -12.88 -12.44 -0.26
CA SER A 219 -12.08 -12.58 -1.48
C SER A 219 -12.76 -11.90 -2.67
N PRO A 220 -12.00 -11.36 -3.64
CA PRO A 220 -12.58 -10.75 -4.84
C PRO A 220 -13.58 -11.68 -5.54
N LYS A 221 -13.25 -12.96 -5.62
CA LYS A 221 -14.10 -13.98 -6.23
C LYS A 221 -15.46 -14.10 -5.53
N ASN A 222 -15.46 -14.18 -4.19
CA ASN A 222 -16.69 -14.32 -3.42
C ASN A 222 -17.56 -13.08 -3.53
N LEU A 223 -16.95 -11.87 -3.41
CA LEU A 223 -17.65 -10.60 -3.58
C LEU A 223 -18.34 -10.49 -4.95
N ILE A 224 -17.64 -10.93 -6.02
CA ILE A 224 -18.24 -10.94 -7.37
C ILE A 224 -19.41 -11.94 -7.43
N MET A 225 -19.24 -13.13 -6.88
CA MET A 225 -20.30 -14.17 -6.92
C MET A 225 -21.53 -13.75 -6.13
N GLU A 226 -21.36 -13.07 -5.00
CA GLU A 226 -22.45 -12.65 -4.14
C GLU A 226 -23.21 -11.43 -4.69
N HIS A 227 -22.46 -10.41 -5.13
CA HIS A 227 -23.05 -9.11 -5.47
C HIS A 227 -23.21 -8.87 -6.99
N ALA A 228 -22.59 -9.68 -7.84
CA ALA A 228 -22.68 -9.54 -9.31
C ALA A 228 -22.82 -10.89 -10.05
N PRO A 229 -23.63 -11.86 -9.58
CA PRO A 229 -23.64 -13.24 -10.08
C PRO A 229 -24.08 -13.38 -11.56
N ASN A 230 -24.85 -12.43 -12.06
CA ASN A 230 -25.49 -12.50 -13.40
C ASN A 230 -24.87 -11.53 -14.42
N LYS A 231 -23.75 -10.89 -14.11
CA LYS A 231 -23.05 -10.07 -15.10
C LYS A 231 -22.13 -10.95 -15.93
N ILE A 232 -22.55 -11.24 -17.18
CA ILE A 232 -21.67 -11.78 -18.21
C ILE A 232 -20.63 -10.70 -18.46
N ARG A 233 -19.37 -10.95 -18.09
CA ARG A 233 -18.27 -10.11 -18.55
C ARG A 233 -18.18 -10.29 -20.06
N GLU A 234 -18.33 -9.22 -20.83
CA GLU A 234 -17.85 -9.20 -22.21
C GLU A 234 -16.41 -9.73 -22.19
N ILE A 235 -16.11 -10.70 -23.06
CA ILE A 235 -14.74 -11.16 -23.26
C ILE A 235 -13.98 -9.93 -23.73
N LYS A 236 -13.20 -9.32 -22.86
CA LYS A 236 -12.30 -8.25 -23.26
C LYS A 236 -11.20 -8.89 -24.09
N TYR A 237 -11.33 -8.83 -25.41
CA TYR A 237 -10.17 -8.97 -26.27
C TYR A 237 -9.16 -7.91 -25.88
N GLY A 238 -7.87 -8.22 -26.02
CA GLY A 238 -6.79 -7.26 -25.76
C GLY A 238 -7.08 -5.92 -26.45
N ASN A 239 -6.83 -4.83 -25.77
CA ASN A 239 -6.98 -3.48 -26.31
C ASN A 239 -5.69 -3.01 -27.03
N MET A 240 -5.70 -1.83 -27.62
CA MET A 240 -4.52 -1.28 -28.30
C MET A 240 -3.33 -1.03 -27.37
N GLU A 241 -3.55 -0.90 -26.11
CA GLU A 241 -2.54 -0.78 -25.06
C GLU A 241 -1.80 -2.12 -24.89
N ASP A 242 -2.54 -3.23 -24.82
CA ASP A 242 -1.96 -4.58 -24.79
C ASP A 242 -1.16 -4.88 -26.07
N VAL A 243 -1.64 -4.42 -27.23
CA VAL A 243 -0.93 -4.53 -28.51
C VAL A 243 0.37 -3.74 -28.47
N PHE A 244 0.33 -2.49 -27.98
CA PHE A 244 1.49 -1.64 -27.88
C PHE A 244 2.57 -2.25 -26.96
N ILE A 245 2.19 -2.72 -25.78
CA ILE A 245 3.08 -3.41 -24.84
C ILE A 245 3.67 -4.69 -25.46
N ALA A 246 2.86 -5.48 -26.14
CA ALA A 246 3.31 -6.72 -26.79
C ALA A 246 4.34 -6.46 -27.90
N LEU A 247 4.18 -5.39 -28.67
CA LEU A 247 5.07 -5.05 -29.77
C LEU A 247 6.36 -4.34 -29.35
N THR A 248 6.30 -3.51 -28.30
CA THR A 248 7.43 -2.69 -27.88
C THR A 248 8.18 -3.26 -26.67
N GLY A 249 7.58 -4.22 -25.96
CA GLY A 249 8.11 -4.77 -24.72
C GLY A 249 8.05 -3.79 -23.52
N HIS A 250 7.54 -2.60 -23.69
CA HIS A 250 7.41 -1.56 -22.66
C HIS A 250 6.21 -0.66 -22.95
N GLY A 251 5.69 0.02 -21.91
CA GLY A 251 4.67 1.06 -22.06
C GLY A 251 5.16 2.29 -22.85
N LEU A 252 4.25 3.22 -23.09
CA LEU A 252 4.62 4.52 -23.68
C LEU A 252 5.73 5.16 -22.84
N ARG A 253 6.78 5.62 -23.51
CA ARG A 253 7.88 6.32 -22.81
C ARG A 253 7.36 7.71 -22.43
N ASP A 254 7.50 8.05 -21.16
CA ASP A 254 7.38 9.42 -20.68
C ASP A 254 8.60 10.24 -21.09
#